data_0a4b206e0b3e1f56f0e21468655b2c4a
#
_entry.id   0a4b206e0b3e1f56f0e21468655b2c4a
#
_cell.length_a   1.000
_cell.length_b   1.000
_cell.length_c   1.000
_cell.angle_alpha   90.00
_cell.angle_beta   90.00
_cell.angle_gamma   90.00
#
_symmetry.space_group_name_H-M   'P 1'
#
loop_
_entity.id
_entity.type
_entity.pdbx_description
1 polymer ?
#
loop_
_entity_poly.entity_id
_entity_poly.type
_entity_poly.pdbx_seq_one_letter_code
_entity_poly.pdbx_strand_id
1 'polypeptide(L)'
;MLIVLSASGAFAQVLATANSPEYKSILKMSASLFTRSTFQMGYERFLNPNNSVYLTAGLNFRDSDYEKEWGVRTEAQLRFHVFTVIKPKESNRLYFAPYLMNHYLETEGQSYDNNGAYSWNTDTFDAFGGGMLFGWSFSFANRINLDIYTGGGFRKTFNYNNTNSYNDNTVFDYGYSGIVPRLGIDIGFWF
;
A
#
# COMPACT_ATOMS: atom_id res chain seq x y z
N MET A 1 11.28 22.51 34.41
CA MET A 1 10.80 21.26 35.02
C MET A 1 10.39 20.34 33.88
N LEU A 2 11.27 19.43 33.48
CA LEU A 2 11.09 18.55 32.35
C LEU A 2 10.52 17.24 32.89
N ILE A 3 9.25 16.93 32.57
CA ILE A 3 8.64 15.65 32.95
C ILE A 3 9.00 14.65 31.86
N VAL A 4 9.96 13.80 32.13
CA VAL A 4 10.26 12.61 31.32
C VAL A 4 9.22 11.56 31.66
N LEU A 5 8.22 11.38 30.81
CA LEU A 5 7.31 10.23 30.87
C LEU A 5 8.09 8.99 30.41
N SER A 6 8.63 8.25 31.38
CA SER A 6 9.09 6.88 31.16
C SER A 6 7.85 5.98 31.03
N ALA A 7 7.41 5.76 29.81
CA ALA A 7 6.47 4.70 29.50
C ALA A 7 7.21 3.35 29.61
N SER A 8 7.24 2.80 30.81
CA SER A 8 7.66 1.42 31.06
C SER A 8 6.65 0.48 30.40
N GLY A 9 6.99 0.02 29.21
CA GLY A 9 6.22 -0.96 28.45
C GLY A 9 6.23 -2.33 29.07
N ALA A 10 5.34 -2.59 30.00
CA ALA A 10 4.93 -3.94 30.34
C ALA A 10 3.91 -4.42 29.30
N PHE A 11 4.34 -4.58 28.03
CA PHE A 11 3.53 -5.26 27.03
C PHE A 11 3.82 -6.75 27.08
N ALA A 12 2.75 -7.48 27.37
CA ALA A 12 2.58 -8.91 27.42
C ALA A 12 3.69 -9.70 26.71
N GLN A 13 4.48 -10.44 27.50
CA GLN A 13 5.23 -11.58 27.01
C GLN A 13 4.21 -12.59 26.46
N VAL A 14 4.03 -12.58 25.16
CA VAL A 14 3.32 -13.64 24.47
C VAL A 14 4.10 -14.92 24.68
N LEU A 15 3.46 -15.90 25.28
CA LEU A 15 3.92 -17.29 25.37
C LEU A 15 4.22 -17.78 23.94
N ALA A 16 5.45 -17.62 23.51
CA ALA A 16 5.97 -18.28 22.33
C ALA A 16 6.07 -19.76 22.65
N THR A 17 5.03 -20.52 22.34
CA THR A 17 5.12 -21.98 22.30
C THR A 17 6.13 -22.33 21.19
N ALA A 18 7.18 -23.00 21.61
CA ALA A 18 8.37 -23.33 20.83
C ALA A 18 8.08 -24.40 19.75
N ASN A 19 7.33 -24.06 18.70
CA ASN A 19 7.18 -24.87 17.49
C ASN A 19 6.51 -24.06 16.36
N SER A 20 6.78 -22.76 16.26
CA SER A 20 6.39 -22.00 15.07
C SER A 20 7.29 -22.43 13.92
N PRO A 21 6.74 -22.76 12.75
CA PRO A 21 7.56 -22.97 11.56
C PRO A 21 8.39 -21.70 11.33
N GLU A 22 9.67 -21.88 11.04
CA GLU A 22 10.68 -20.82 10.93
C GLU A 22 10.53 -19.98 9.65
N TYR A 23 9.29 -19.78 9.20
CA TYR A 23 9.00 -18.95 8.03
C TYR A 23 9.17 -17.47 8.39
N LYS A 24 10.15 -16.83 7.77
CA LYS A 24 10.51 -15.43 8.04
C LYS A 24 10.04 -14.46 6.98
N SER A 25 9.43 -14.97 5.91
CA SER A 25 9.07 -14.15 4.76
C SER A 25 7.72 -14.53 4.18
N ILE A 26 7.02 -13.50 3.67
CA ILE A 26 5.73 -13.65 2.98
C ILE A 26 5.84 -12.93 1.63
N LEU A 27 5.47 -13.63 0.56
CA LEU A 27 5.17 -13.00 -0.71
C LEU A 27 3.68 -12.69 -0.76
N LYS A 28 3.31 -11.46 -1.07
CA LYS A 28 1.92 -10.99 -1.08
C LYS A 28 1.53 -10.42 -2.43
N MET A 29 0.24 -10.48 -2.74
CA MET A 29 -0.38 -9.86 -3.90
C MET A 29 -1.58 -9.06 -3.43
N SER A 30 -1.73 -7.83 -3.91
CA SER A 30 -2.81 -6.95 -3.50
C SER A 30 -4.06 -7.23 -4.33
N ALA A 31 -5.07 -7.82 -3.69
CA ALA A 31 -6.35 -8.12 -4.34
C ALA A 31 -7.18 -6.87 -4.59
N SER A 32 -7.11 -5.86 -3.70
CA SER A 32 -7.91 -4.64 -3.80
C SER A 32 -7.51 -3.73 -4.97
N LEU A 33 -6.28 -3.84 -5.46
CA LEU A 33 -5.78 -2.99 -6.53
C LEU A 33 -6.14 -3.49 -7.94
N PHE A 34 -6.58 -4.74 -8.08
CA PHE A 34 -7.09 -5.24 -9.37
C PHE A 34 -8.29 -4.42 -9.88
N THR A 35 -9.12 -3.91 -8.98
CA THR A 35 -10.27 -3.05 -9.34
C THR A 35 -9.86 -1.71 -9.94
N ARG A 36 -8.59 -1.34 -9.84
CA ARG A 36 -8.00 -0.10 -10.38
C ARG A 36 -6.99 -0.37 -11.49
N SER A 37 -7.11 -1.50 -12.17
CA SER A 37 -6.18 -1.91 -13.23
C SER A 37 -4.71 -1.91 -12.77
N THR A 38 -4.48 -2.21 -11.49
CA THR A 38 -3.16 -2.25 -10.88
C THR A 38 -2.82 -3.66 -10.44
N PHE A 39 -1.75 -4.21 -10.96
CA PHE A 39 -1.16 -5.44 -10.44
C PHE A 39 -0.03 -5.09 -9.48
N GLN A 40 -0.14 -5.49 -8.21
CA GLN A 40 0.86 -5.19 -7.19
C GLN A 40 1.27 -6.45 -6.44
N MET A 41 2.58 -6.64 -6.34
CA MET A 41 3.21 -7.67 -5.52
C MET A 41 3.98 -7.02 -4.37
N GLY A 42 4.12 -7.76 -3.28
CA GLY A 42 4.86 -7.31 -2.11
C GLY A 42 5.62 -8.43 -1.43
N TYR A 43 6.73 -8.07 -0.83
CA TYR A 43 7.58 -8.94 -0.04
C TYR A 43 7.66 -8.44 1.40
N GLU A 44 7.25 -9.26 2.35
CA GLU A 44 7.35 -8.97 3.78
C GLU A 44 8.42 -9.85 4.42
N ARG A 45 9.36 -9.21 5.12
CA ARG A 45 10.42 -9.88 5.90
C ARG A 45 10.27 -9.55 7.36
N PHE A 46 10.15 -10.57 8.19
CA PHE A 46 10.16 -10.43 9.65
C PHE A 46 11.61 -10.25 10.13
N LEU A 47 11.85 -9.12 10.80
CA LEU A 47 13.12 -8.81 11.45
C LEU A 47 13.20 -9.49 12.82
N ASN A 48 12.07 -9.55 13.51
CA ASN A 48 11.86 -10.22 14.78
C ASN A 48 10.35 -10.55 14.92
N PRO A 49 9.91 -11.26 15.98
CA PRO A 49 8.48 -11.63 16.13
C PRO A 49 7.50 -10.46 16.11
N ASN A 50 7.96 -9.24 16.46
CA ASN A 50 7.13 -8.07 16.62
C ASN A 50 7.27 -7.05 15.49
N ASN A 51 8.30 -7.17 14.63
CA ASN A 51 8.56 -6.17 13.59
C ASN A 51 8.84 -6.83 12.25
N SER A 52 8.30 -6.24 11.18
CA SER A 52 8.60 -6.62 9.81
C SER A 52 8.77 -5.40 8.90
N VAL A 53 9.45 -5.61 7.79
CA VAL A 53 9.53 -4.67 6.67
C VAL A 53 8.72 -5.26 5.53
N TYR A 54 7.85 -4.45 4.93
CA TYR A 54 7.04 -4.81 3.78
C TYR A 54 7.34 -3.85 2.64
N LEU A 55 7.80 -4.40 1.51
CA LEU A 55 8.10 -3.66 0.28
C LEU A 55 7.16 -4.11 -0.81
N THR A 56 6.60 -3.19 -1.56
CA THR A 56 5.71 -3.49 -2.68
C THR A 56 6.14 -2.79 -3.95
N ALA A 57 5.87 -3.45 -5.07
CA ALA A 57 5.97 -2.89 -6.41
C ALA A 57 4.70 -3.25 -7.19
N GLY A 58 4.16 -2.29 -7.91
CA GLY A 58 2.93 -2.45 -8.69
C GLY A 58 3.05 -1.78 -10.05
N LEU A 59 2.32 -2.33 -11.01
CA LEU A 59 2.17 -1.82 -12.36
C LEU A 59 0.70 -1.44 -12.58
N ASN A 60 0.48 -0.21 -13.00
CA ASN A 60 -0.82 0.24 -13.49
C ASN A 60 -0.82 0.04 -15.01
N PHE A 61 -1.90 -0.52 -15.52
CA PHE A 61 -2.09 -0.64 -16.97
C PHE A 61 -3.58 -0.61 -17.27
N ARG A 62 -3.95 0.28 -18.15
CA ARG A 62 -5.29 0.39 -18.70
C ARG A 62 -5.15 0.76 -20.15
N ASP A 63 -5.82 0.04 -21.02
CA ASP A 63 -5.88 0.32 -22.44
C ASP A 63 -7.35 0.28 -22.86
N SER A 64 -7.88 1.43 -23.25
CA SER A 64 -9.21 1.58 -23.78
C SER A 64 -9.17 2.48 -25.03
N ASP A 65 -10.25 2.48 -25.83
CA ASP A 65 -10.32 3.28 -27.05
C ASP A 65 -10.17 4.80 -26.81
N TYR A 66 -10.39 5.25 -25.56
CA TYR A 66 -10.42 6.69 -25.23
C TYR A 66 -9.33 7.10 -24.24
N GLU A 67 -8.72 6.14 -23.54
CA GLU A 67 -7.77 6.41 -22.46
C GLU A 67 -6.77 5.27 -22.33
N LYS A 68 -5.50 5.62 -22.25
CA LYS A 68 -4.42 4.67 -21.93
C LYS A 68 -3.70 5.13 -20.70
N GLU A 69 -3.47 4.20 -19.77
CA GLU A 69 -2.74 4.46 -18.53
C GLU A 69 -1.59 3.46 -18.42
N TRP A 70 -0.42 3.97 -18.09
CA TRP A 70 0.73 3.17 -17.71
C TRP A 70 1.40 3.80 -16.51
N GLY A 71 1.80 2.99 -15.54
CA GLY A 71 2.46 3.54 -14.36
C GLY A 71 3.11 2.50 -13.47
N VAL A 72 3.95 3.00 -12.57
CA VAL A 72 4.66 2.21 -11.56
C VAL A 72 4.36 2.77 -10.18
N ARG A 73 4.05 1.87 -9.25
CA ARG A 73 3.84 2.21 -7.85
C ARG A 73 4.81 1.41 -6.99
N THR A 74 5.46 2.08 -6.05
CA THR A 74 6.30 1.44 -5.04
C THR A 74 5.91 1.91 -3.65
N GLU A 75 6.08 1.03 -2.66
CA GLU A 75 5.77 1.37 -1.28
C GLU A 75 6.66 0.59 -0.32
N ALA A 76 7.06 1.24 0.77
CA ALA A 76 7.77 0.65 1.89
C ALA A 76 6.99 0.89 3.18
N GLN A 77 6.82 -0.16 3.98
CA GLN A 77 6.16 -0.14 5.27
C GLN A 77 7.08 -0.73 6.34
N LEU A 78 7.08 -0.11 7.52
CA LEU A 78 7.61 -0.71 8.75
C LEU A 78 6.42 -1.16 9.60
N ARG A 79 6.26 -2.46 9.81
CA ARG A 79 5.12 -3.04 10.52
C ARG A 79 5.50 -3.38 11.94
N PHE A 80 4.74 -2.86 12.90
CA PHE A 80 4.88 -3.10 14.33
C PHE A 80 3.69 -3.94 14.80
N HIS A 81 3.94 -5.22 15.06
CA HIS A 81 2.92 -6.16 15.50
C HIS A 81 2.68 -6.01 17.01
N VAL A 82 1.58 -5.33 17.36
CA VAL A 82 1.23 -5.01 18.77
C VAL A 82 0.51 -6.13 19.49
N PHE A 83 -0.12 -7.01 18.73
CA PHE A 83 -0.80 -8.18 19.25
C PHE A 83 -0.55 -9.37 18.31
N THR A 84 -0.11 -10.49 18.88
CA THR A 84 0.20 -11.70 18.10
C THR A 84 -0.30 -12.93 18.86
N VAL A 85 -1.14 -13.73 18.20
CA VAL A 85 -1.55 -15.05 18.67
C VAL A 85 -1.06 -16.08 17.66
N ILE A 86 -0.21 -16.97 18.09
CA ILE A 86 0.34 -18.04 17.26
C ILE A 86 -0.19 -19.37 17.79
N LYS A 87 -0.88 -20.12 16.92
CA LYS A 87 -1.31 -21.49 17.14
C LYS A 87 -0.60 -22.40 16.14
N PRO A 88 -0.59 -23.73 16.32
CA PRO A 88 0.19 -24.64 15.47
C PRO A 88 -0.06 -24.54 13.97
N LYS A 89 -1.24 -24.08 13.52
CA LYS A 89 -1.61 -23.96 12.10
C LYS A 89 -2.13 -22.57 11.71
N GLU A 90 -2.21 -21.64 12.65
CA GLU A 90 -2.81 -20.35 12.48
C GLU A 90 -2.01 -19.28 13.18
N SER A 91 -1.91 -18.11 12.61
CA SER A 91 -1.42 -16.94 13.35
C SER A 91 -2.27 -15.72 13.04
N ASN A 92 -2.56 -14.95 14.08
CA ASN A 92 -3.28 -13.70 14.00
C ASN A 92 -2.37 -12.59 14.52
N ARG A 93 -2.18 -11.54 13.74
CA ARG A 93 -1.31 -10.42 14.07
C ARG A 93 -2.02 -9.11 13.79
N LEU A 94 -2.15 -8.29 14.82
CA LEU A 94 -2.60 -6.92 14.68
C LEU A 94 -1.37 -6.00 14.62
N TYR A 95 -1.34 -5.07 13.69
CA TYR A 95 -0.19 -4.19 13.51
C TYR A 95 -0.59 -2.76 13.19
N PHE A 96 0.33 -1.83 13.43
CA PHE A 96 0.36 -0.52 12.80
C PHE A 96 1.62 -0.38 11.94
N ALA A 97 1.53 0.42 10.89
CA ALA A 97 2.63 0.55 9.94
C ALA A 97 2.73 1.98 9.38
N PRO A 98 3.75 2.75 9.75
CA PRO A 98 4.16 3.88 8.95
C PRO A 98 4.59 3.42 7.57
N TYR A 99 4.23 4.19 6.54
CA TYR A 99 4.59 3.88 5.16
C TYR A 99 5.06 5.10 4.39
N LEU A 100 5.84 4.85 3.36
CA LEU A 100 6.21 5.79 2.31
C LEU A 100 5.85 5.16 0.97
N MET A 101 5.35 5.97 0.03
CA MET A 101 4.98 5.51 -1.32
C MET A 101 5.43 6.51 -2.37
N ASN A 102 5.77 5.98 -3.53
CA ASN A 102 5.92 6.73 -4.77
C ASN A 102 4.99 6.10 -5.82
N HIS A 103 4.39 6.93 -6.66
CA HIS A 103 3.51 6.51 -7.74
C HIS A 103 3.76 7.39 -8.95
N TYR A 104 4.32 6.82 -10.00
CA TYR A 104 4.47 7.41 -11.32
C TYR A 104 3.36 6.90 -12.22
N LEU A 105 2.66 7.80 -12.90
CA LEU A 105 1.57 7.47 -13.82
C LEU A 105 1.65 8.37 -15.05
N GLU A 106 1.54 7.76 -16.21
CA GLU A 106 1.36 8.42 -17.50
C GLU A 106 -0.01 8.06 -18.03
N THR A 107 -0.77 9.08 -18.42
CA THR A 107 -2.14 8.94 -18.93
C THR A 107 -2.22 9.61 -20.28
N GLU A 108 -2.66 8.89 -21.30
CA GLU A 108 -2.98 9.43 -22.62
C GLU A 108 -4.49 9.48 -22.79
N GLY A 109 -5.02 10.65 -23.08
CA GLY A 109 -6.45 10.87 -23.28
C GLY A 109 -6.75 11.54 -24.63
N GLN A 110 -7.87 11.19 -25.24
CA GLN A 110 -8.38 11.90 -26.43
C GLN A 110 -9.05 13.20 -26.01
N SER A 111 -8.64 14.32 -26.59
CA SER A 111 -9.34 15.59 -26.49
C SER A 111 -9.87 16.05 -27.85
N TYR A 112 -11.00 16.77 -27.82
CA TYR A 112 -11.60 17.37 -29.02
C TYR A 112 -11.19 18.84 -29.06
N ASP A 113 -10.59 19.25 -30.19
CA ASP A 113 -10.42 20.68 -30.47
C ASP A 113 -11.77 21.28 -30.88
N ASN A 114 -11.92 22.60 -30.71
CA ASN A 114 -13.11 23.36 -31.13
C ASN A 114 -13.48 23.19 -32.61
N ASN A 115 -12.57 22.68 -33.43
CA ASN A 115 -12.77 22.37 -34.86
C ASN A 115 -13.18 20.91 -35.11
N GLY A 116 -13.40 20.09 -34.04
CA GLY A 116 -13.77 18.69 -34.14
C GLY A 116 -12.60 17.75 -34.50
N ALA A 117 -11.37 18.25 -34.48
CA ALA A 117 -10.17 17.40 -34.65
C ALA A 117 -9.82 16.67 -33.36
N TYR A 118 -9.48 15.38 -33.48
CA TYR A 118 -9.00 14.56 -32.38
C TYR A 118 -7.52 14.83 -32.15
N SER A 119 -7.15 15.09 -30.89
CA SER A 119 -5.76 15.11 -30.48
C SER A 119 -5.56 14.19 -29.25
N TRP A 120 -4.43 13.50 -29.21
CA TRP A 120 -3.99 12.75 -28.02
C TRP A 120 -3.14 13.67 -27.14
N ASN A 121 -3.52 13.80 -25.90
CA ASN A 121 -2.76 14.54 -24.91
C ASN A 121 -2.21 13.55 -23.89
N THR A 122 -0.94 13.73 -23.53
CA THR A 122 -0.25 12.93 -22.53
C THR A 122 -0.05 13.76 -21.27
N ASP A 123 -0.59 13.30 -20.15
CA ASP A 123 -0.36 13.89 -18.82
C ASP A 123 0.50 12.95 -18.01
N THR A 124 1.48 13.50 -17.30
CA THR A 124 2.39 12.73 -16.44
C THR A 124 2.23 13.17 -14.99
N PHE A 125 2.03 12.22 -14.11
CA PHE A 125 1.87 12.43 -12.68
C PHE A 125 2.96 11.68 -11.92
N ASP A 126 3.65 12.39 -11.03
CA ASP A 126 4.54 11.78 -10.04
C ASP A 126 4.03 12.15 -8.65
N ALA A 127 3.67 11.17 -7.86
CA ALA A 127 3.11 11.37 -6.53
C ALA A 127 3.98 10.69 -5.48
N PHE A 128 4.39 11.48 -4.49
CA PHE A 128 5.05 10.99 -3.29
C PHE A 128 4.14 11.17 -2.09
N GLY A 129 4.13 10.18 -1.20
CA GLY A 129 3.29 10.23 -0.02
C GLY A 129 3.76 9.34 1.10
N GLY A 130 3.11 9.51 2.25
CA GLY A 130 3.35 8.69 3.42
C GLY A 130 2.27 8.86 4.46
N GLY A 131 2.20 7.93 5.40
CA GLY A 131 1.17 7.94 6.42
C GLY A 131 1.25 6.77 7.37
N MET A 132 0.10 6.38 7.90
CA MET A 132 -0.04 5.30 8.86
C MET A 132 -1.15 4.35 8.44
N LEU A 133 -0.88 3.05 8.56
CA LEU A 133 -1.84 1.98 8.36
C LEU A 133 -2.03 1.22 9.67
N PHE A 134 -3.24 0.68 9.83
CA PHE A 134 -3.59 -0.31 10.85
C PHE A 134 -4.09 -1.54 10.11
N GLY A 135 -3.57 -2.70 10.46
CA GLY A 135 -3.91 -3.90 9.75
C GLY A 135 -4.01 -5.13 10.65
N TRP A 136 -4.68 -6.11 10.08
CA TRP A 136 -4.88 -7.41 10.69
C TRP A 136 -4.44 -8.49 9.69
N SER A 137 -3.45 -9.27 10.08
CA SER A 137 -2.85 -10.34 9.28
C SER A 137 -3.24 -11.70 9.85
N PHE A 138 -3.91 -12.51 9.05
CA PHE A 138 -4.33 -13.86 9.37
C PHE A 138 -3.51 -14.86 8.58
N SER A 139 -2.98 -15.88 9.22
CA SER A 139 -2.31 -16.96 8.51
C SER A 139 -3.01 -18.29 8.77
N PHE A 140 -3.22 -19.04 7.69
CA PHE A 140 -3.92 -20.31 7.69
C PHE A 140 -3.00 -21.42 7.18
N ALA A 141 -3.18 -22.64 7.72
CA ALA A 141 -2.48 -23.84 7.27
C ALA A 141 -0.95 -23.66 7.14
N ASN A 142 -0.36 -22.77 7.92
CA ASN A 142 1.06 -22.40 7.93
C ASN A 142 1.59 -21.79 6.62
N ARG A 143 0.77 -21.55 5.60
CA ARG A 143 1.26 -21.08 4.30
C ARG A 143 0.50 -19.89 3.74
N ILE A 144 -0.81 -19.85 3.90
CA ILE A 144 -1.64 -18.80 3.33
C ILE A 144 -1.77 -17.66 4.34
N ASN A 145 -1.58 -16.44 3.89
CA ASN A 145 -1.75 -15.23 4.66
C ASN A 145 -2.82 -14.34 4.01
N LEU A 146 -3.75 -13.84 4.81
CA LEU A 146 -4.70 -12.80 4.43
C LEU A 146 -4.40 -11.56 5.30
N ASP A 147 -4.22 -10.43 4.66
CA ASP A 147 -3.89 -9.17 5.30
C ASP A 147 -4.93 -8.12 4.92
N ILE A 148 -5.60 -7.56 5.90
CA ILE A 148 -6.61 -6.52 5.72
C ILE A 148 -6.12 -5.28 6.46
N TYR A 149 -6.08 -4.14 5.79
CA TYR A 149 -5.60 -2.91 6.39
C TYR A 149 -6.42 -1.69 6.00
N THR A 150 -6.40 -0.71 6.88
CA THR A 150 -7.01 0.61 6.70
C THR A 150 -6.11 1.69 7.27
N GLY A 151 -6.30 2.91 6.84
CA GLY A 151 -5.54 4.05 7.35
C GLY A 151 -5.61 5.24 6.42
N GLY A 152 -4.55 6.01 6.40
CA GLY A 152 -4.45 7.17 5.52
C GLY A 152 -3.09 7.85 5.64
N GLY A 153 -2.91 8.87 4.84
CA GLY A 153 -1.70 9.64 4.84
C GLY A 153 -1.81 10.86 3.96
N PHE A 154 -0.71 11.56 3.84
CA PHE A 154 -0.57 12.71 2.98
C PHE A 154 0.04 12.28 1.65
N ARG A 155 -0.49 12.79 0.54
CA ARG A 155 0.05 12.63 -0.81
C ARG A 155 0.32 14.01 -1.41
N LYS A 156 1.48 14.18 -2.03
CA LYS A 156 1.83 15.32 -2.86
C LYS A 156 2.02 14.86 -4.28
N THR A 157 1.26 15.40 -5.22
CA THR A 157 1.35 15.11 -6.64
C THR A 157 2.05 16.26 -7.35
N PHE A 158 2.91 15.93 -8.28
CA PHE A 158 3.62 16.82 -9.18
C PHE A 158 3.16 16.52 -10.59
N ASN A 159 2.59 17.50 -11.28
CA ASN A 159 2.19 17.41 -12.68
C ASN A 159 3.26 18.01 -13.56
N TYR A 160 3.78 17.24 -14.51
CA TYR A 160 4.84 17.69 -15.40
C TYR A 160 4.33 18.26 -16.71
N ASN A 161 3.20 17.80 -17.23
CA ASN A 161 2.57 18.31 -18.46
C ASN A 161 1.06 18.39 -18.24
N ASN A 162 0.57 19.52 -17.76
CA ASN A 162 -0.86 19.74 -17.60
C ASN A 162 -1.39 20.51 -18.80
N THR A 163 -1.82 19.81 -19.84
CA THR A 163 -2.47 20.40 -21.02
C THR A 163 -3.98 20.59 -20.82
N ASN A 164 -4.57 19.87 -19.87
CA ASN A 164 -5.96 20.00 -19.49
C ASN A 164 -6.06 20.40 -18.02
N SER A 165 -6.74 21.52 -17.72
CA SER A 165 -7.11 21.87 -16.33
C SER A 165 -8.11 20.84 -15.80
N TYR A 166 -7.63 19.65 -15.46
CA TYR A 166 -8.39 18.73 -14.65
C TYR A 166 -8.52 19.38 -13.26
N ASN A 167 -9.76 19.67 -12.86
CA ASN A 167 -10.06 20.07 -11.51
C ASN A 167 -9.92 18.82 -10.60
N ASP A 168 -8.69 18.52 -10.18
CA ASP A 168 -8.34 17.40 -9.29
C ASP A 168 -8.84 17.68 -7.86
N ASN A 169 -10.16 17.75 -7.68
CA ASN A 169 -10.76 18.17 -6.42
C ASN A 169 -11.16 16.98 -5.53
N THR A 170 -11.04 15.74 -6.00
CA THR A 170 -11.42 14.58 -5.20
C THR A 170 -10.20 13.79 -4.74
N VAL A 171 -10.30 13.20 -3.53
CA VAL A 171 -9.22 12.37 -2.93
C VAL A 171 -8.89 11.11 -3.75
N PHE A 172 -9.72 10.77 -4.73
CA PHE A 172 -9.54 9.61 -5.61
C PHE A 172 -8.84 9.96 -6.92
N ASP A 173 -8.70 11.25 -7.26
CA ASP A 173 -8.04 11.69 -8.47
C ASP A 173 -6.53 11.55 -8.36
N TYR A 174 -5.86 11.26 -9.47
CA TYR A 174 -4.41 11.07 -9.49
C TYR A 174 -3.65 12.37 -9.19
N GLY A 175 -4.16 13.50 -9.65
CA GLY A 175 -3.59 14.84 -9.42
C GLY A 175 -3.78 15.39 -8.01
N TYR A 176 -4.67 14.81 -7.20
CA TYR A 176 -4.98 15.31 -5.88
C TYR A 176 -3.77 15.29 -4.95
N SER A 177 -3.54 16.44 -4.30
CA SER A 177 -2.56 16.59 -3.21
C SER A 177 -3.29 16.87 -1.90
N GLY A 178 -3.04 16.06 -0.86
CA GLY A 178 -3.69 16.20 0.43
C GLY A 178 -3.80 14.90 1.20
N ILE A 179 -4.78 14.83 2.09
CA ILE A 179 -5.02 13.63 2.92
C ILE A 179 -5.80 12.60 2.11
N VAL A 180 -5.25 11.39 1.99
CA VAL A 180 -5.83 10.28 1.24
C VAL A 180 -6.12 9.12 2.17
N PRO A 181 -7.39 8.67 2.27
CA PRO A 181 -7.72 7.44 2.99
C PRO A 181 -7.24 6.21 2.22
N ARG A 182 -6.94 5.15 2.94
CA ARG A 182 -6.48 3.88 2.37
C ARG A 182 -7.19 2.70 2.98
N LEU A 183 -7.56 1.74 2.13
CA LEU A 183 -8.08 0.44 2.50
C LEU A 183 -7.50 -0.58 1.54
N GLY A 184 -7.12 -1.76 2.03
CA GLY A 184 -6.59 -2.79 1.17
C GLY A 184 -6.73 -4.19 1.75
N ILE A 185 -6.63 -5.16 0.82
CA ILE A 185 -6.61 -6.60 1.11
C ILE A 185 -5.49 -7.21 0.30
N ASP A 186 -4.57 -7.89 0.99
CA ASP A 186 -3.48 -8.63 0.36
C ASP A 186 -3.61 -10.13 0.69
N ILE A 187 -3.32 -10.96 -0.30
CA ILE A 187 -3.23 -12.41 -0.14
C ILE A 187 -1.77 -12.79 -0.28
N GLY A 188 -1.25 -13.58 0.66
CA GLY A 188 0.16 -13.92 0.72
C GLY A 188 0.44 -15.40 0.93
N PHE A 189 1.70 -15.75 0.69
CA PHE A 189 2.23 -17.08 0.88
C PHE A 189 3.53 -17.02 1.68
N TRP A 190 3.62 -17.82 2.75
CA TRP A 190 4.79 -17.96 3.60
C TRP A 190 5.84 -18.90 2.99
N PHE A 191 7.11 -18.52 3.13
CA PHE A 191 8.25 -19.34 2.72
C PHE A 191 9.52 -19.06 3.53
#